data_ffaf643ee6f0448bd6642e6bb3f121cb
#
_entry.id   ffaf643ee6f0448bd6642e6bb3f121cb
#
_cell.length_a   1.000
_cell.length_b   1.000
_cell.length_c   1.000
_cell.angle_alpha   90.00
_cell.angle_beta   90.00
_cell.angle_gamma   90.00
#
_symmetry.space_group_name_H-M   'P 1'
#
loop_
_entity.id
_entity.type
_entity.pdbx_description
1 polymer ?
#
loop_
_entity_poly.entity_id
_entity_poly.type
_entity_poly.pdbx_seq_one_letter_code
_entity_poly.pdbx_strand_id
1 'polypeptide(L)'
;MSKVVNFGCRLNNFEGKKIEELLANNNENMVVINSCAVTNETERQVRQTIRKIKKEYPDTKIVMTGCAAQISPDKYSSMTEVDKVIDNISKLKSETWTSLLDEELEVDFKKDIFDSPQDIRPSLDNKNLNIRESLVIQQGCNHRCTFCIIPFGRGNNRSFDPFYLIDEVERVVENGVKEIVLTGVDISDYGSDFDHKYNMSNLILDILDKTKLQRLRLSSIDCVEVDENFNEVLKDQRVMPHLHLSIQSGDDMILKRMKRRHNSKDVFQFVDRCKKIRKDISFGADIIAGFPTETDTMFENTYKLLRENEISHLHIFPFSPKNNTPASRMPQISKSIIKKRAKILRVLGELILKKVKSKLSLPREILIEELNSGIAIGYDQNYIKHKVPLVGVPVGEVIRV
;
A
#
# COMPACT_ATOMS: atom_id res chain seq x y z
N MET A 1 -10.08 -5.55 27.06
CA MET A 1 -9.32 -4.50 26.33
C MET A 1 -9.29 -4.87 24.86
N SER A 2 -9.85 -4.02 24.02
CA SER A 2 -9.93 -4.29 22.58
C SER A 2 -8.57 -4.07 21.91
N LYS A 3 -8.20 -4.94 20.96
CA LYS A 3 -6.94 -4.87 20.20
C LYS A 3 -7.22 -5.10 18.72
N VAL A 4 -6.55 -4.35 17.84
CA VAL A 4 -6.60 -4.58 16.38
C VAL A 4 -5.31 -5.23 15.91
N VAL A 5 -5.43 -6.28 15.10
CA VAL A 5 -4.30 -6.95 14.45
C VAL A 5 -4.42 -6.75 12.95
N ASN A 6 -3.53 -5.96 12.38
CA ASN A 6 -3.53 -5.61 10.97
C ASN A 6 -2.65 -6.52 10.13
N PHE A 7 -3.17 -6.93 8.97
CA PHE A 7 -2.42 -7.66 7.95
C PHE A 7 -2.46 -6.90 6.62
N GLY A 8 -1.32 -6.88 5.92
CA GLY A 8 -1.25 -6.44 4.54
C GLY A 8 -0.70 -5.02 4.34
N CYS A 9 -1.42 -4.19 3.59
CA CYS A 9 -0.91 -2.92 3.04
C CYS A 9 -1.10 -1.73 3.98
N ARG A 10 -0.55 -0.56 3.58
CA ARG A 10 -0.71 0.72 4.30
C ARG A 10 -2.17 1.11 4.49
N LEU A 11 -3.01 0.83 3.49
CA LEU A 11 -4.44 1.09 3.56
C LEU A 11 -5.11 0.30 4.70
N ASN A 12 -4.79 -1.00 4.85
CA ASN A 12 -5.27 -1.78 5.99
C ASN A 12 -4.76 -1.24 7.32
N ASN A 13 -3.50 -0.79 7.37
CA ASN A 13 -2.95 -0.21 8.60
C ASN A 13 -3.65 1.11 8.98
N PHE A 14 -3.93 1.96 7.98
CA PHE A 14 -4.73 3.16 8.18
C PHE A 14 -6.13 2.83 8.74
N GLU A 15 -6.83 1.91 8.10
CA GLU A 15 -8.16 1.47 8.54
C GLU A 15 -8.12 0.83 9.93
N GLY A 16 -7.05 0.10 10.24
CA GLY A 16 -6.86 -0.49 11.58
C GLY A 16 -6.70 0.54 12.68
N LYS A 17 -5.93 1.61 12.45
CA LYS A 17 -5.86 2.75 13.38
C LYS A 17 -7.25 3.35 13.61
N LYS A 18 -8.03 3.52 12.54
CA LYS A 18 -9.40 4.05 12.65
C LYS A 18 -10.33 3.14 13.47
N ILE A 19 -10.21 1.82 13.29
CA ILE A 19 -10.95 0.85 14.11
C ILE A 19 -10.50 0.96 15.59
N GLU A 20 -9.21 1.13 15.87
CA GLU A 20 -8.69 1.33 17.23
C GLU A 20 -9.29 2.58 17.89
N GLU A 21 -9.42 3.70 17.14
CA GLU A 21 -10.10 4.90 17.59
C GLU A 21 -11.57 4.64 17.94
N LEU A 22 -12.30 3.95 17.06
CA LEU A 22 -13.72 3.63 17.26
C LEU A 22 -13.94 2.71 18.47
N LEU A 23 -12.93 1.92 18.82
CA LEU A 23 -12.95 0.99 19.94
C LEU A 23 -12.32 1.55 21.23
N ALA A 24 -11.82 2.79 21.24
CA ALA A 24 -11.07 3.34 22.36
C ALA A 24 -11.85 3.35 23.70
N ASN A 25 -13.17 3.49 23.63
CA ASN A 25 -14.07 3.47 24.80
C ASN A 25 -14.73 2.11 25.04
N ASN A 26 -14.33 1.08 24.27
CA ASN A 26 -14.89 -0.25 24.39
C ASN A 26 -14.14 -1.07 25.45
N ASN A 27 -14.84 -1.50 26.49
CA ASN A 27 -14.29 -2.29 27.61
C ASN A 27 -14.35 -3.82 27.36
N GLU A 28 -14.84 -4.27 26.21
CA GLU A 28 -14.92 -5.70 25.93
C GLU A 28 -13.54 -6.33 25.70
N ASN A 29 -13.43 -7.61 26.03
CA ASN A 29 -12.27 -8.43 25.70
C ASN A 29 -12.38 -8.94 24.25
N MET A 30 -11.96 -8.11 23.29
CA MET A 30 -12.14 -8.36 21.86
C MET A 30 -10.86 -8.15 21.08
N VAL A 31 -10.61 -9.00 20.09
CA VAL A 31 -9.56 -8.83 19.08
C VAL A 31 -10.17 -8.72 17.70
N VAL A 32 -9.90 -7.61 17.03
CA VAL A 32 -10.29 -7.37 15.63
C VAL A 32 -9.15 -7.76 14.71
N ILE A 33 -9.42 -8.65 13.75
CA ILE A 33 -8.47 -9.07 12.73
C ILE A 33 -8.79 -8.35 11.43
N ASN A 34 -8.03 -7.31 11.09
CA ASN A 34 -8.17 -6.60 9.82
C ASN A 34 -7.30 -7.28 8.74
N SER A 35 -7.93 -8.06 7.89
CA SER A 35 -7.31 -9.07 7.03
C SER A 35 -6.94 -8.56 5.64
N CYS A 36 -5.94 -9.21 5.03
CA CYS A 36 -5.50 -9.00 3.66
C CYS A 36 -5.77 -10.24 2.80
N ALA A 37 -6.13 -10.01 1.52
CA ALA A 37 -6.42 -11.07 0.55
C ALA A 37 -5.37 -11.20 -0.57
N VAL A 38 -4.32 -10.38 -0.58
CA VAL A 38 -3.38 -10.30 -1.72
C VAL A 38 -2.64 -11.62 -1.97
N THR A 39 -2.17 -12.30 -0.91
CA THR A 39 -1.48 -13.58 -1.05
C THR A 39 -2.11 -14.68 -0.21
N ASN A 40 -2.00 -15.94 -0.68
CA ASN A 40 -2.47 -17.10 0.10
C ASN A 40 -1.66 -17.27 1.40
N GLU A 41 -0.39 -16.85 1.40
CA GLU A 41 0.45 -16.87 2.60
C GLU A 41 -0.08 -15.92 3.68
N THR A 42 -0.47 -14.71 3.30
CA THR A 42 -1.09 -13.77 4.24
C THR A 42 -2.40 -14.32 4.81
N GLU A 43 -3.25 -14.91 3.96
CA GLU A 43 -4.47 -15.56 4.46
C GLU A 43 -4.19 -16.75 5.39
N ARG A 44 -3.11 -17.50 5.16
CA ARG A 44 -2.65 -18.56 6.06
C ARG A 44 -2.23 -18.00 7.42
N GLN A 45 -1.44 -16.92 7.41
CA GLN A 45 -1.02 -16.22 8.63
C GLN A 45 -2.20 -15.68 9.43
N VAL A 46 -3.19 -15.08 8.76
CA VAL A 46 -4.45 -14.63 9.39
C VAL A 46 -5.10 -15.78 10.17
N ARG A 47 -5.35 -16.94 9.51
CA ARG A 47 -5.98 -18.09 10.19
C ARG A 47 -5.13 -18.66 11.32
N GLN A 48 -3.81 -18.68 11.18
CA GLN A 48 -2.92 -19.11 12.26
C GLN A 48 -2.99 -18.17 13.47
N THR A 49 -3.02 -16.86 13.22
CA THR A 49 -3.12 -15.86 14.27
C THR A 49 -4.46 -15.99 15.02
N ILE A 50 -5.57 -16.15 14.30
CA ILE A 50 -6.90 -16.38 14.90
C ILE A 50 -6.84 -17.58 15.86
N ARG A 51 -6.37 -18.74 15.40
CA ARG A 51 -6.27 -19.96 16.20
C ARG A 51 -5.34 -19.80 17.40
N LYS A 52 -4.22 -19.10 17.20
CA LYS A 52 -3.29 -18.82 18.30
C LYS A 52 -3.94 -17.98 19.39
N ILE A 53 -4.62 -16.90 19.02
CA ILE A 53 -5.29 -15.99 19.96
C ILE A 53 -6.38 -16.76 20.72
N LYS A 54 -7.26 -17.50 20.04
CA LYS A 54 -8.33 -18.25 20.69
C LYS A 54 -7.83 -19.35 21.63
N LYS A 55 -6.66 -19.97 21.30
CA LYS A 55 -6.00 -20.96 22.17
C LYS A 55 -5.40 -20.31 23.43
N GLU A 56 -4.76 -19.14 23.28
CA GLU A 56 -4.13 -18.41 24.39
C GLU A 56 -5.16 -17.68 25.29
N TYR A 57 -6.26 -17.22 24.68
CA TYR A 57 -7.31 -16.44 25.33
C TYR A 57 -8.70 -16.95 24.89
N PRO A 58 -9.18 -18.07 25.47
CA PRO A 58 -10.43 -18.71 25.03
C PRO A 58 -11.69 -17.82 25.08
N ASP A 59 -11.76 -16.94 26.08
CA ASP A 59 -12.91 -16.05 26.32
C ASP A 59 -12.87 -14.75 25.48
N THR A 60 -11.81 -14.55 24.68
CA THR A 60 -11.69 -13.35 23.84
C THR A 60 -12.59 -13.46 22.61
N LYS A 61 -13.44 -12.47 22.40
CA LYS A 61 -14.23 -12.34 21.16
C LYS A 61 -13.29 -12.02 19.98
N ILE A 62 -13.39 -12.77 18.88
CA ILE A 62 -12.64 -12.52 17.65
C ILE A 62 -13.56 -12.01 16.57
N VAL A 63 -13.35 -10.78 16.15
CA VAL A 63 -14.06 -10.13 15.05
C VAL A 63 -13.17 -10.08 13.82
N MET A 64 -13.64 -10.65 12.73
CA MET A 64 -12.91 -10.70 11.46
C MET A 64 -13.42 -9.63 10.49
N THR A 65 -12.51 -8.87 9.89
CA THR A 65 -12.82 -7.89 8.83
C THR A 65 -11.69 -7.79 7.81
N GLY A 66 -11.78 -6.83 6.89
CA GLY A 66 -10.76 -6.58 5.87
C GLY A 66 -11.03 -7.32 4.56
N CYS A 67 -10.07 -7.20 3.62
CA CYS A 67 -10.26 -7.70 2.24
C CYS A 67 -10.55 -9.21 2.16
N ALA A 68 -9.93 -10.04 3.02
CA ALA A 68 -10.17 -11.47 2.98
C ALA A 68 -11.57 -11.83 3.53
N ALA A 69 -12.05 -11.12 4.55
CA ALA A 69 -13.39 -11.26 5.07
C ALA A 69 -14.45 -10.85 4.03
N GLN A 70 -14.24 -9.72 3.34
CA GLN A 70 -15.12 -9.22 2.28
C GLN A 70 -15.27 -10.22 1.12
N ILE A 71 -14.14 -10.82 0.69
CA ILE A 71 -14.12 -11.73 -0.49
C ILE A 71 -14.67 -13.12 -0.17
N SER A 72 -14.50 -13.57 1.05
CA SER A 72 -14.86 -14.93 1.47
C SER A 72 -15.47 -14.95 2.88
N PRO A 73 -16.62 -14.28 3.09
CA PRO A 73 -17.23 -14.19 4.42
C PRO A 73 -17.56 -15.57 5.00
N ASP A 74 -18.13 -16.47 4.22
CA ASP A 74 -18.53 -17.82 4.65
C ASP A 74 -17.35 -18.66 5.16
N LYS A 75 -16.17 -18.47 4.55
CA LYS A 75 -14.94 -19.16 4.97
C LYS A 75 -14.52 -18.78 6.40
N TYR A 76 -14.75 -17.53 6.80
CA TYR A 76 -14.36 -17.06 8.12
C TYR A 76 -15.48 -17.20 9.15
N SER A 77 -16.74 -17.05 8.76
CA SER A 77 -17.88 -17.28 9.65
C SER A 77 -18.05 -18.76 10.02
N SER A 78 -17.57 -19.68 9.18
CA SER A 78 -17.55 -21.12 9.49
C SER A 78 -16.41 -21.56 10.43
N MET A 79 -15.48 -20.65 10.78
CA MET A 79 -14.43 -20.95 11.76
C MET A 79 -15.00 -20.85 13.17
N THR A 80 -14.85 -21.92 13.96
CA THR A 80 -15.33 -21.95 15.37
C THR A 80 -14.65 -20.96 16.28
N GLU A 81 -13.48 -20.46 15.86
CA GLU A 81 -12.71 -19.47 16.59
C GLU A 81 -13.13 -18.01 16.31
N VAL A 82 -13.99 -17.79 15.29
CA VAL A 82 -14.42 -16.44 14.87
C VAL A 82 -15.86 -16.21 15.35
N ASP A 83 -16.02 -15.19 16.16
CA ASP A 83 -17.34 -14.87 16.76
C ASP A 83 -18.20 -14.02 15.81
N LYS A 84 -17.59 -13.11 15.03
CA LYS A 84 -18.30 -12.24 14.08
C LYS A 84 -17.43 -11.89 12.88
N VAL A 85 -18.08 -11.69 11.70
CA VAL A 85 -17.42 -11.21 10.49
C VAL A 85 -18.06 -9.89 10.06
N ILE A 86 -17.26 -8.85 9.76
CA ILE A 86 -17.71 -7.52 9.35
C ILE A 86 -17.15 -7.20 7.96
N ASP A 87 -17.96 -6.62 7.09
CA ASP A 87 -17.56 -6.21 5.74
C ASP A 87 -16.63 -4.98 5.75
N ASN A 88 -16.04 -4.67 4.59
CA ASN A 88 -15.10 -3.57 4.44
C ASN A 88 -15.76 -2.17 4.46
N ILE A 89 -17.07 -2.10 4.33
CA ILE A 89 -17.83 -0.83 4.32
C ILE A 89 -18.20 -0.48 5.75
N SER A 90 -18.79 -1.43 6.46
CA SER A 90 -19.33 -1.23 7.82
C SER A 90 -18.23 -1.07 8.88
N LYS A 91 -17.05 -1.66 8.68
CA LYS A 91 -15.96 -1.64 9.69
C LYS A 91 -15.46 -0.25 10.11
N LEU A 92 -15.72 0.77 9.31
CA LEU A 92 -15.32 2.16 9.61
C LEU A 92 -16.47 3.02 10.13
N LYS A 93 -17.65 2.44 10.34
CA LYS A 93 -18.81 3.11 10.91
C LYS A 93 -18.88 2.88 12.41
N SER A 94 -19.13 3.96 13.18
CA SER A 94 -19.26 3.90 14.64
C SER A 94 -20.40 2.99 15.08
N GLU A 95 -21.53 3.07 14.39
CA GLU A 95 -22.75 2.30 14.67
C GLU A 95 -22.50 0.78 14.62
N THR A 96 -21.62 0.34 13.71
CA THR A 96 -21.28 -1.08 13.58
C THR A 96 -20.67 -1.64 14.88
N TRP A 97 -19.79 -0.88 15.50
CA TRP A 97 -19.11 -1.31 16.72
C TRP A 97 -19.99 -1.21 17.94
N THR A 98 -20.91 -0.23 17.98
CA THR A 98 -21.91 -0.11 19.04
C THR A 98 -22.91 -1.27 18.98
N SER A 99 -23.50 -1.54 17.81
CA SER A 99 -24.46 -2.62 17.62
C SER A 99 -23.85 -4.02 17.79
N LEU A 100 -22.53 -4.16 17.57
CA LEU A 100 -21.82 -5.41 17.83
C LEU A 100 -21.85 -5.77 19.33
N LEU A 101 -21.87 -4.76 20.21
CA LEU A 101 -21.96 -4.92 21.66
C LEU A 101 -23.35 -5.40 22.10
N ASP A 102 -24.36 -4.97 21.39
CA ASP A 102 -25.78 -5.28 21.69
C ASP A 102 -26.23 -6.64 21.10
N GLU A 103 -25.32 -7.41 20.47
CA GLU A 103 -25.58 -8.70 19.80
C GLU A 103 -26.58 -8.65 18.63
N GLU A 104 -27.10 -7.46 18.27
CA GLU A 104 -28.13 -7.26 17.25
C GLU A 104 -27.57 -7.07 15.82
N LEU A 105 -26.25 -7.13 15.63
CA LEU A 105 -25.64 -6.80 14.35
C LEU A 105 -25.84 -7.95 13.32
N GLU A 106 -26.75 -7.75 12.39
CA GLU A 106 -26.78 -8.49 11.13
C GLU A 106 -25.94 -7.74 10.07
N VAL A 107 -24.78 -8.31 9.69
CA VAL A 107 -23.95 -7.74 8.62
C VAL A 107 -24.42 -8.29 7.27
N ASP A 108 -25.01 -7.43 6.46
CA ASP A 108 -25.44 -7.80 5.12
C ASP A 108 -24.29 -7.74 4.10
N PHE A 109 -23.58 -8.87 3.94
CA PHE A 109 -22.57 -9.02 2.89
C PHE A 109 -23.13 -9.05 1.47
N LYS A 110 -24.45 -9.01 1.30
CA LYS A 110 -25.11 -8.97 -0.01
C LYS A 110 -25.08 -7.60 -0.64
N LYS A 111 -24.77 -6.54 0.12
CA LYS A 111 -24.50 -5.22 -0.48
C LYS A 111 -23.31 -5.35 -1.42
N ASP A 112 -23.56 -5.07 -2.70
CA ASP A 112 -22.51 -5.09 -3.70
C ASP A 112 -21.46 -4.02 -3.35
N ILE A 113 -20.23 -4.45 -3.09
CA ILE A 113 -19.13 -3.54 -2.78
C ILE A 113 -18.84 -2.57 -3.94
N PHE A 114 -19.27 -2.88 -5.16
CA PHE A 114 -19.10 -2.04 -6.32
C PHE A 114 -20.06 -0.85 -6.34
N ASP A 115 -21.24 -0.97 -5.74
CA ASP A 115 -22.30 0.04 -5.72
C ASP A 115 -22.41 0.77 -4.38
N SER A 116 -21.60 0.39 -3.40
CA SER A 116 -21.71 0.96 -2.05
C SER A 116 -20.97 2.28 -1.96
N PRO A 117 -21.65 3.40 -1.66
CA PRO A 117 -21.00 4.66 -1.33
C PRO A 117 -20.20 4.49 -0.04
N GLN A 118 -18.98 5.00 -0.01
CA GLN A 118 -18.20 5.10 1.22
C GLN A 118 -18.11 6.59 1.59
N ASP A 119 -18.95 7.01 2.53
CA ASP A 119 -18.97 8.38 3.05
C ASP A 119 -17.87 8.64 4.10
N ILE A 120 -16.94 7.69 4.25
CA ILE A 120 -15.95 7.76 5.32
C ILE A 120 -14.74 8.54 4.81
N ARG A 121 -14.56 9.73 5.37
CA ARG A 121 -13.41 10.59 5.10
C ARG A 121 -12.14 10.03 5.75
N PRO A 122 -11.00 10.03 5.07
CA PRO A 122 -9.74 9.52 5.57
C PRO A 122 -9.08 10.49 6.57
N SER A 123 -9.60 10.54 7.79
CA SER A 123 -9.03 11.35 8.88
C SER A 123 -7.93 10.61 9.62
N LEU A 124 -6.82 11.30 9.91
CA LEU A 124 -5.72 10.83 10.74
C LEU A 124 -5.97 11.20 12.21
N ASP A 125 -5.71 10.26 13.13
CA ASP A 125 -5.91 10.51 14.57
C ASP A 125 -4.90 11.51 15.13
N ASN A 126 -5.39 12.59 15.76
CA ASN A 126 -4.54 13.61 16.38
C ASN A 126 -3.73 13.11 17.58
N LYS A 127 -4.21 12.08 18.27
CA LYS A 127 -3.58 11.61 19.52
C LYS A 127 -2.36 10.74 19.29
N ASN A 128 -2.26 10.10 18.10
CA ASN A 128 -1.26 9.10 17.78
C ASN A 128 -0.59 9.35 16.42
N LEU A 129 -0.31 10.61 16.08
CA LEU A 129 0.40 10.95 14.84
C LEU A 129 1.85 10.49 14.91
N ASN A 130 2.30 9.79 13.87
CA ASN A 130 3.71 9.54 13.65
C ASN A 130 4.33 10.72 12.89
N ILE A 131 5.63 10.85 12.95
CA ILE A 131 6.37 11.86 12.18
C ILE A 131 6.16 11.70 10.67
N ARG A 132 5.95 10.47 10.21
CA ARG A 132 5.53 10.14 8.84
C ARG A 132 4.18 9.45 8.87
N GLU A 133 3.20 10.02 8.17
CA GLU A 133 1.86 9.46 8.09
C GLU A 133 1.48 9.08 6.64
N SER A 134 0.60 8.10 6.54
CA SER A 134 0.02 7.69 5.25
C SER A 134 -1.38 8.27 5.13
N LEU A 135 -1.59 9.17 4.16
CA LEU A 135 -2.90 9.72 3.84
C LEU A 135 -3.53 8.96 2.68
N VAL A 136 -4.70 8.40 2.92
CA VAL A 136 -5.46 7.68 1.88
C VAL A 136 -6.19 8.69 1.02
N ILE A 137 -5.82 8.77 -0.27
CA ILE A 137 -6.44 9.71 -1.22
C ILE A 137 -7.45 9.03 -2.13
N GLN A 138 -7.38 7.68 -2.23
CA GLN A 138 -8.17 6.92 -3.18
C GLN A 138 -8.37 5.48 -2.66
N GLN A 139 -9.53 4.89 -2.95
CA GLN A 139 -9.85 3.49 -2.66
C GLN A 139 -10.47 2.81 -3.89
N GLY A 140 -10.48 1.45 -3.86
CA GLY A 140 -11.01 0.67 -4.97
C GLY A 140 -10.16 0.74 -6.23
N CYS A 141 -10.58 0.08 -7.31
CA CYS A 141 -9.85 0.09 -8.58
C CYS A 141 -10.78 -0.35 -9.72
N ASN A 142 -10.82 0.43 -10.81
CA ASN A 142 -11.58 0.11 -12.01
C ASN A 142 -10.86 -0.89 -12.93
N HIS A 143 -9.57 -1.13 -12.68
CA HIS A 143 -8.84 -2.13 -13.44
C HIS A 143 -9.28 -3.54 -13.04
N ARG A 144 -9.30 -4.39 -14.02
CA ARG A 144 -9.64 -5.82 -13.87
C ARG A 144 -8.45 -6.66 -14.34
N CYS A 145 -7.27 -6.39 -13.72
CA CYS A 145 -6.07 -7.20 -13.97
C CYS A 145 -6.37 -8.68 -13.69
N THR A 146 -5.92 -9.57 -14.56
CA THR A 146 -6.34 -10.98 -14.54
C THR A 146 -5.94 -11.76 -13.28
N PHE A 147 -5.00 -11.24 -12.51
CA PHE A 147 -4.52 -11.84 -11.25
C PHE A 147 -5.09 -11.18 -9.99
N CYS A 148 -5.73 -10.01 -10.14
CA CYS A 148 -6.03 -9.15 -9.01
C CYS A 148 -7.39 -9.46 -8.39
N ILE A 149 -7.37 -9.65 -7.07
CA ILE A 149 -8.57 -9.87 -6.26
C ILE A 149 -9.07 -8.59 -5.57
N ILE A 150 -8.30 -7.51 -5.62
CA ILE A 150 -8.55 -6.28 -4.85
C ILE A 150 -9.90 -5.63 -5.18
N PRO A 151 -10.36 -5.51 -6.45
CA PRO A 151 -11.67 -4.94 -6.72
C PRO A 151 -12.83 -5.64 -6.00
N PHE A 152 -12.74 -6.96 -5.81
CA PHE A 152 -13.75 -7.73 -5.08
C PHE A 152 -13.74 -7.49 -3.56
N GLY A 153 -12.62 -6.98 -3.04
CA GLY A 153 -12.51 -6.61 -1.63
C GLY A 153 -12.73 -5.13 -1.34
N ARG A 154 -12.63 -4.25 -2.38
CA ARG A 154 -12.61 -2.79 -2.19
C ARG A 154 -13.49 -2.00 -3.17
N GLY A 155 -14.14 -2.67 -4.12
CA GLY A 155 -15.03 -2.04 -5.09
C GLY A 155 -14.31 -1.27 -6.20
N ASN A 156 -15.08 -0.41 -6.87
CA ASN A 156 -14.62 0.47 -7.92
C ASN A 156 -13.76 1.63 -7.39
N ASN A 157 -13.08 2.35 -8.30
CA ASN A 157 -12.33 3.54 -7.96
C ASN A 157 -13.22 4.57 -7.26
N ARG A 158 -12.71 5.14 -6.19
CA ARG A 158 -13.32 6.26 -5.45
C ARG A 158 -12.20 7.15 -4.94
N SER A 159 -12.24 8.39 -5.37
CA SER A 159 -11.30 9.44 -4.95
C SER A 159 -11.92 10.26 -3.83
N PHE A 160 -11.11 10.66 -2.85
CA PHE A 160 -11.59 11.55 -1.79
C PHE A 160 -11.49 13.00 -2.24
N ASP A 161 -12.38 13.83 -1.70
CA ASP A 161 -12.48 15.25 -2.01
C ASP A 161 -11.14 15.98 -1.80
N PRO A 162 -10.62 16.72 -2.80
CA PRO A 162 -9.31 17.34 -2.72
C PRO A 162 -9.22 18.44 -1.66
N PHE A 163 -10.28 19.21 -1.43
CA PHE A 163 -10.26 20.25 -0.40
C PHE A 163 -10.14 19.65 0.98
N TYR A 164 -10.91 18.60 1.23
CA TYR A 164 -10.80 17.85 2.48
C TYR A 164 -9.39 17.28 2.70
N LEU A 165 -8.76 16.72 1.65
CA LEU A 165 -7.42 16.15 1.75
C LEU A 165 -6.36 17.22 2.04
N ILE A 166 -6.49 18.41 1.46
CA ILE A 166 -5.58 19.54 1.68
C ILE A 166 -5.71 20.02 3.13
N ASP A 167 -6.94 20.24 3.60
CA ASP A 167 -7.21 20.64 5.00
C ASP A 167 -6.65 19.61 5.99
N GLU A 168 -6.77 18.32 5.66
CA GLU A 168 -6.23 17.25 6.50
C GLU A 168 -4.70 17.26 6.54
N VAL A 169 -4.03 17.51 5.40
CA VAL A 169 -2.57 17.68 5.36
C VAL A 169 -2.14 18.88 6.19
N GLU A 170 -2.79 20.04 6.04
CA GLU A 170 -2.48 21.24 6.81
C GLU A 170 -2.60 20.95 8.32
N ARG A 171 -3.73 20.37 8.73
CA ARG A 171 -4.01 20.01 10.11
C ARG A 171 -2.93 19.12 10.73
N VAL A 172 -2.51 18.05 10.03
CA VAL A 172 -1.51 17.13 10.60
C VAL A 172 -0.10 17.71 10.58
N VAL A 173 0.22 18.56 9.60
CA VAL A 173 1.50 19.29 9.54
C VAL A 173 1.62 20.26 10.71
N GLU A 174 0.56 20.98 11.06
CA GLU A 174 0.50 21.86 12.24
C GLU A 174 0.69 21.06 13.55
N ASN A 175 0.24 19.80 13.57
CA ASN A 175 0.45 18.87 14.69
C ASN A 175 1.79 18.12 14.65
N GLY A 176 2.75 18.56 13.81
CA GLY A 176 4.14 18.11 13.84
C GLY A 176 4.51 16.99 12.86
N VAL A 177 3.60 16.52 12.01
CA VAL A 177 3.91 15.56 10.94
C VAL A 177 4.89 16.21 9.94
N LYS A 178 5.98 15.53 9.62
CA LYS A 178 7.04 16.01 8.72
C LYS A 178 6.96 15.44 7.31
N GLU A 179 6.46 14.23 7.19
CA GLU A 179 6.36 13.54 5.90
C GLU A 179 4.97 12.91 5.73
N ILE A 180 4.34 13.17 4.58
CA ILE A 180 3.08 12.52 4.17
C ILE A 180 3.36 11.57 3.02
N VAL A 181 2.79 10.36 3.10
CA VAL A 181 2.79 9.39 2.00
C VAL A 181 1.37 9.31 1.44
N LEU A 182 1.14 9.86 0.25
CA LEU A 182 -0.13 9.68 -0.45
C LEU A 182 -0.29 8.22 -0.83
N THR A 183 -1.37 7.58 -0.40
CA THR A 183 -1.60 6.15 -0.57
C THR A 183 -3.01 5.85 -1.05
N GLY A 184 -3.17 4.71 -1.68
CA GLY A 184 -4.44 4.21 -2.20
C GLY A 184 -4.26 2.81 -2.78
N VAL A 185 -5.28 2.34 -3.47
CA VAL A 185 -5.22 1.10 -4.26
C VAL A 185 -4.55 1.36 -5.60
N ASP A 186 -4.90 2.50 -6.22
CA ASP A 186 -4.34 2.98 -7.48
C ASP A 186 -4.38 4.52 -7.50
N ILE A 187 -3.37 5.14 -6.89
CA ILE A 187 -3.36 6.61 -6.76
C ILE A 187 -3.21 7.34 -8.10
N SER A 188 -2.72 6.64 -9.14
CA SER A 188 -2.60 7.21 -10.49
C SER A 188 -3.95 7.48 -11.12
N ASP A 189 -4.99 6.72 -10.74
CA ASP A 189 -6.38 6.88 -11.18
C ASP A 189 -7.19 7.86 -10.30
N TYR A 190 -6.52 8.59 -9.38
CA TYR A 190 -7.17 9.59 -8.54
C TYR A 190 -7.83 10.69 -9.37
N GLY A 191 -9.09 10.95 -9.06
CA GLY A 191 -9.91 11.97 -9.71
C GLY A 191 -10.58 11.52 -11.00
N SER A 192 -10.35 10.28 -11.48
CA SER A 192 -11.03 9.77 -12.69
C SER A 192 -12.55 9.61 -12.51
N ASP A 193 -13.02 9.59 -11.27
CA ASP A 193 -14.42 9.51 -10.86
C ASP A 193 -15.06 10.89 -10.56
N PHE A 194 -14.33 11.98 -10.74
CA PHE A 194 -14.86 13.34 -10.59
C PHE A 194 -15.55 13.83 -11.87
N ASP A 195 -16.58 14.66 -11.71
CA ASP A 195 -17.30 15.28 -12.84
C ASP A 195 -16.48 16.37 -13.55
N HIS A 196 -15.35 16.78 -13.00
CA HIS A 196 -14.44 17.81 -13.53
C HIS A 196 -13.01 17.27 -13.63
N LYS A 197 -12.20 17.91 -14.49
CA LYS A 197 -10.80 17.52 -14.66
C LYS A 197 -9.96 17.89 -13.43
N TYR A 198 -9.71 16.92 -12.60
CA TYR A 198 -8.80 17.02 -11.48
C TYR A 198 -8.13 15.66 -11.25
N ASN A 199 -6.84 15.62 -11.03
CA ASN A 199 -6.09 14.38 -10.95
C ASN A 199 -5.04 14.41 -9.83
N MET A 200 -4.27 13.34 -9.70
CA MET A 200 -3.22 13.21 -8.68
C MET A 200 -2.19 14.35 -8.75
N SER A 201 -1.76 14.75 -9.94
CA SER A 201 -0.79 15.85 -10.08
C SER A 201 -1.35 17.18 -9.59
N ASN A 202 -2.62 17.48 -9.88
CA ASN A 202 -3.31 18.67 -9.37
C ASN A 202 -3.36 18.65 -7.84
N LEU A 203 -3.77 17.52 -7.24
CA LEU A 203 -3.81 17.36 -5.77
C LEU A 203 -2.44 17.60 -5.14
N ILE A 204 -1.39 17.03 -5.71
CA ILE A 204 -0.03 17.19 -5.17
C ILE A 204 0.41 18.65 -5.24
N LEU A 205 0.22 19.32 -6.39
CA LEU A 205 0.58 20.73 -6.55
C LEU A 205 -0.20 21.63 -5.60
N ASP A 206 -1.50 21.37 -5.41
CA ASP A 206 -2.34 22.11 -4.46
C ASP A 206 -1.90 21.89 -3.01
N ILE A 207 -1.55 20.65 -2.60
CA ILE A 207 -0.99 20.37 -1.28
C ILE A 207 0.32 21.17 -1.07
N LEU A 208 1.19 21.16 -2.06
CA LEU A 208 2.48 21.82 -1.97
C LEU A 208 2.33 23.36 -1.93
N ASP A 209 1.34 23.91 -2.63
CA ASP A 209 1.07 25.34 -2.66
C ASP A 209 0.40 25.83 -1.35
N LYS A 210 -0.60 25.09 -0.86
CA LYS A 210 -1.48 25.53 0.22
C LYS A 210 -1.00 25.10 1.61
N THR A 211 -0.02 24.19 1.72
CA THR A 211 0.45 23.70 3.03
C THR A 211 1.95 23.88 3.24
N LYS A 212 2.38 23.82 4.50
CA LYS A 212 3.80 23.86 4.90
C LYS A 212 4.45 22.47 4.96
N LEU A 213 3.89 21.50 4.25
CA LEU A 213 4.43 20.14 4.21
C LEU A 213 5.88 20.15 3.69
N GLN A 214 6.78 19.50 4.43
CA GLN A 214 8.21 19.47 4.12
C GLN A 214 8.60 18.33 3.21
N ARG A 215 7.93 17.17 3.32
CA ARG A 215 8.28 15.93 2.60
C ARG A 215 7.01 15.22 2.15
N LEU A 216 6.90 15.01 0.85
CA LEU A 216 5.77 14.30 0.24
C LEU A 216 6.30 13.07 -0.50
N ARG A 217 5.70 11.91 -0.23
CA ARG A 217 5.95 10.66 -0.96
C ARG A 217 4.69 10.13 -1.61
N LEU A 218 4.92 9.36 -2.64
CA LEU A 218 3.87 8.63 -3.36
C LEU A 218 3.99 7.13 -3.06
N SER A 219 2.86 6.46 -2.91
CA SER A 219 2.80 5.01 -2.98
C SER A 219 2.98 4.54 -4.43
N SER A 220 2.60 3.29 -4.73
CA SER A 220 2.78 2.74 -6.08
C SER A 220 1.96 3.49 -7.13
N ILE A 221 2.63 3.88 -8.23
CA ILE A 221 2.04 4.56 -9.37
C ILE A 221 2.11 3.71 -10.64
N ASP A 222 1.17 3.90 -11.55
CA ASP A 222 1.23 3.34 -12.90
C ASP A 222 1.89 4.35 -13.86
N CYS A 223 2.91 3.93 -14.59
CA CYS A 223 3.75 4.81 -15.40
C CYS A 223 3.03 5.44 -16.61
N VAL A 224 1.89 4.89 -17.05
CA VAL A 224 1.12 5.41 -18.19
C VAL A 224 -0.11 6.23 -17.79
N GLU A 225 -0.43 6.29 -16.49
CA GLU A 225 -1.59 7.01 -15.99
C GLU A 225 -1.27 8.38 -15.44
N VAL A 226 0.00 8.68 -15.23
CA VAL A 226 0.43 10.01 -14.81
C VAL A 226 0.43 10.98 -16.00
N ASP A 227 -0.14 12.14 -15.79
CA ASP A 227 -0.24 13.20 -16.80
C ASP A 227 1.07 14.01 -16.97
N GLU A 228 1.02 15.00 -17.87
CA GLU A 228 2.17 15.86 -18.14
C GLU A 228 2.51 16.79 -16.96
N ASN A 229 1.51 17.21 -16.15
CA ASN A 229 1.73 18.04 -14.97
C ASN A 229 2.57 17.32 -13.90
N PHE A 230 2.65 16.01 -13.96
CA PHE A 230 3.55 15.23 -13.09
C PHE A 230 5.03 15.65 -13.23
N ASN A 231 5.41 16.21 -14.37
CA ASN A 231 6.75 16.78 -14.54
C ASN A 231 7.00 17.96 -13.60
N GLU A 232 6.00 18.80 -13.36
CA GLU A 232 6.10 19.91 -12.40
C GLU A 232 6.15 19.40 -10.97
N VAL A 233 5.36 18.37 -10.65
CA VAL A 233 5.42 17.68 -9.35
C VAL A 233 6.85 17.19 -9.05
N LEU A 234 7.54 16.60 -10.02
CA LEU A 234 8.89 16.09 -9.83
C LEU A 234 9.96 17.19 -9.63
N LYS A 235 9.69 18.42 -10.05
CA LYS A 235 10.63 19.56 -9.85
C LYS A 235 10.62 20.08 -8.42
N ASP A 236 9.53 19.94 -7.67
CA ASP A 236 9.46 20.40 -6.29
C ASP A 236 10.35 19.52 -5.38
N GLN A 237 11.24 20.17 -4.64
CA GLN A 237 12.19 19.48 -3.76
C GLN A 237 11.52 18.79 -2.56
N ARG A 238 10.33 19.21 -2.20
CA ARG A 238 9.52 18.57 -1.13
C ARG A 238 8.94 17.23 -1.56
N VAL A 239 8.84 16.97 -2.88
CA VAL A 239 8.52 15.65 -3.41
C VAL A 239 9.78 14.79 -3.35
N MET A 240 9.73 13.74 -2.56
CA MET A 240 10.89 12.88 -2.34
C MET A 240 11.28 12.14 -3.63
N PRO A 241 12.60 12.10 -3.97
CA PRO A 241 13.10 11.53 -5.22
C PRO A 241 13.12 10.00 -5.21
N HIS A 242 11.98 9.41 -4.91
CA HIS A 242 11.76 7.96 -4.99
C HIS A 242 10.34 7.67 -5.49
N LEU A 243 10.23 6.98 -6.61
CA LEU A 243 8.96 6.51 -7.15
C LEU A 243 8.89 4.98 -7.11
N HIS A 244 7.78 4.45 -6.63
CA HIS A 244 7.50 3.02 -6.66
C HIS A 244 6.50 2.73 -7.80
N LEU A 245 6.86 1.81 -8.72
CA LEU A 245 6.13 1.57 -9.95
C LEU A 245 5.36 0.25 -9.91
N SER A 246 4.11 0.26 -10.33
CA SER A 246 3.26 -0.94 -10.46
C SER A 246 3.55 -1.69 -11.77
N ILE A 247 4.80 -2.12 -12.00
CA ILE A 247 5.25 -2.73 -13.26
C ILE A 247 4.68 -4.14 -13.46
N GLN A 248 4.75 -4.99 -12.44
CA GLN A 248 4.31 -6.39 -12.40
C GLN A 248 5.15 -7.36 -13.24
N SER A 249 5.56 -7.02 -14.48
CA SER A 249 6.41 -7.80 -15.36
C SER A 249 7.17 -6.90 -16.34
N GLY A 250 8.30 -7.35 -16.84
CA GLY A 250 9.06 -6.67 -17.92
C GLY A 250 8.87 -7.30 -19.29
N ASP A 251 7.96 -8.27 -19.44
CA ASP A 251 7.65 -8.92 -20.70
C ASP A 251 6.28 -8.51 -21.21
N ASP A 252 6.22 -8.01 -22.45
CA ASP A 252 5.00 -7.44 -23.04
C ASP A 252 3.88 -8.47 -23.21
N MET A 253 4.21 -9.74 -23.47
CA MET A 253 3.20 -10.79 -23.60
C MET A 253 2.61 -11.12 -22.21
N ILE A 254 3.44 -11.15 -21.15
CA ILE A 254 2.97 -11.34 -19.79
C ILE A 254 2.13 -10.14 -19.35
N LEU A 255 2.55 -8.91 -19.62
CA LEU A 255 1.76 -7.70 -19.33
C LEU A 255 0.39 -7.73 -20.03
N LYS A 256 0.34 -8.15 -21.29
CA LYS A 256 -0.91 -8.37 -22.03
C LYS A 256 -1.81 -9.43 -21.37
N ARG A 257 -1.24 -10.57 -20.95
CA ARG A 257 -1.98 -11.63 -20.23
C ARG A 257 -2.44 -11.17 -18.85
N MET A 258 -1.71 -10.30 -18.20
CA MET A 258 -2.09 -9.64 -16.97
C MET A 258 -3.19 -8.59 -17.16
N LYS A 259 -3.49 -8.19 -18.42
CA LYS A 259 -4.37 -7.08 -18.79
C LYS A 259 -3.85 -5.74 -18.24
N ARG A 260 -2.51 -5.53 -18.33
CA ARG A 260 -1.89 -4.23 -18.04
C ARG A 260 -2.01 -3.30 -19.23
N ARG A 261 -1.97 -1.99 -18.97
CA ARG A 261 -2.12 -0.93 -19.98
C ARG A 261 -0.79 -0.44 -20.50
N HIS A 262 0.29 -0.62 -19.76
CA HIS A 262 1.66 -0.31 -20.18
C HIS A 262 2.35 -1.54 -20.78
N ASN A 263 3.37 -1.28 -21.53
CA ASN A 263 4.37 -2.24 -22.02
C ASN A 263 5.77 -1.91 -21.49
N SER A 264 6.76 -2.72 -21.82
CA SER A 264 8.14 -2.52 -21.36
C SER A 264 8.73 -1.19 -21.83
N LYS A 265 8.42 -0.74 -23.05
CA LYS A 265 8.89 0.54 -23.61
C LYS A 265 8.34 1.74 -22.82
N ASP A 266 7.09 1.68 -22.38
CA ASP A 266 6.49 2.76 -21.58
C ASP A 266 7.24 2.94 -20.25
N VAL A 267 7.65 1.84 -19.61
CA VAL A 267 8.48 1.87 -18.40
C VAL A 267 9.82 2.54 -18.66
N PHE A 268 10.52 2.17 -19.74
CA PHE A 268 11.78 2.80 -20.12
C PHE A 268 11.64 4.30 -20.36
N GLN A 269 10.61 4.70 -21.11
CA GLN A 269 10.35 6.12 -21.41
C GLN A 269 10.01 6.93 -20.15
N PHE A 270 9.21 6.36 -19.26
CA PHE A 270 8.85 7.00 -18.00
C PHE A 270 10.08 7.19 -17.10
N VAL A 271 10.88 6.15 -16.90
CA VAL A 271 12.11 6.23 -16.09
C VAL A 271 13.10 7.23 -16.65
N ASP A 272 13.33 7.22 -17.97
CA ASP A 272 14.23 8.16 -18.66
C ASP A 272 13.74 9.61 -18.50
N ARG A 273 12.44 9.86 -18.71
CA ARG A 273 11.81 11.16 -18.48
C ARG A 273 12.02 11.65 -17.05
N CYS A 274 11.75 10.82 -16.05
CA CYS A 274 11.93 11.19 -14.65
C CYS A 274 13.40 11.50 -14.31
N LYS A 275 14.35 10.70 -14.80
CA LYS A 275 15.79 10.92 -14.61
C LYS A 275 16.31 12.20 -15.27
N LYS A 276 15.72 12.64 -16.38
CA LYS A 276 16.04 13.94 -17.03
C LYS A 276 15.57 15.12 -16.18
N ILE A 277 14.42 15.01 -15.52
CA ILE A 277 13.87 16.07 -14.67
C ILE A 277 14.60 16.09 -13.31
N ARG A 278 14.83 14.93 -12.72
CA ARG A 278 15.41 14.79 -11.39
C ARG A 278 16.52 13.73 -11.38
N LYS A 279 17.77 14.18 -11.37
CA LYS A 279 18.96 13.30 -11.51
C LYS A 279 19.19 12.38 -10.32
N ASP A 280 18.74 12.78 -9.14
CA ASP A 280 18.85 12.03 -7.88
C ASP A 280 17.71 11.05 -7.64
N ILE A 281 16.79 10.87 -8.62
CA ILE A 281 15.62 10.01 -8.47
C ILE A 281 16.00 8.53 -8.45
N SER A 282 15.37 7.77 -7.56
CA SER A 282 15.47 6.31 -7.47
C SER A 282 14.11 5.65 -7.72
N PHE A 283 14.14 4.37 -8.12
CA PHE A 283 12.93 3.64 -8.44
C PHE A 283 12.82 2.34 -7.66
N GLY A 284 11.59 2.04 -7.25
CA GLY A 284 11.16 0.73 -6.80
C GLY A 284 10.11 0.15 -7.73
N ALA A 285 9.78 -1.13 -7.58
CA ALA A 285 8.68 -1.74 -8.31
C ALA A 285 8.07 -2.94 -7.60
N ASP A 286 6.77 -3.13 -7.83
CA ASP A 286 6.07 -4.37 -7.57
C ASP A 286 6.24 -5.30 -8.77
N ILE A 287 6.72 -6.53 -8.54
CA ILE A 287 6.96 -7.55 -9.57
C ILE A 287 6.36 -8.89 -9.16
N ILE A 288 5.60 -9.50 -10.05
CA ILE A 288 5.07 -10.86 -9.88
C ILE A 288 6.03 -11.85 -10.55
N ALA A 289 6.65 -12.72 -9.75
CA ALA A 289 7.51 -13.78 -10.25
C ALA A 289 6.69 -15.05 -10.53
N GLY A 290 6.83 -15.60 -11.74
CA GLY A 290 6.18 -16.85 -12.13
C GLY A 290 4.69 -16.70 -12.39
N PHE A 291 4.27 -15.63 -13.06
CA PHE A 291 2.91 -15.52 -13.59
C PHE A 291 2.60 -16.71 -14.51
N PRO A 292 1.35 -17.24 -14.53
CA PRO A 292 1.00 -18.36 -15.40
C PRO A 292 1.50 -18.18 -16.82
N THR A 293 2.05 -19.24 -17.38
CA THR A 293 2.62 -19.26 -18.75
C THR A 293 3.90 -18.45 -18.97
N GLU A 294 4.54 -17.89 -17.93
CA GLU A 294 5.83 -17.20 -18.05
C GLU A 294 6.95 -18.19 -18.41
N THR A 295 7.58 -18.02 -19.57
CA THR A 295 8.75 -18.80 -20.00
C THR A 295 10.04 -18.25 -19.38
N ASP A 296 11.17 -18.95 -19.58
CA ASP A 296 12.47 -18.45 -19.11
C ASP A 296 12.89 -17.19 -19.88
N THR A 297 12.58 -17.10 -21.18
CA THR A 297 12.83 -15.89 -21.98
C THR A 297 12.03 -14.69 -21.46
N MET A 298 10.75 -14.90 -21.13
CA MET A 298 9.89 -13.84 -20.57
C MET A 298 10.37 -13.38 -19.20
N PHE A 299 10.84 -14.31 -18.36
CA PHE A 299 11.48 -13.98 -17.09
C PHE A 299 12.77 -13.16 -17.29
N GLU A 300 13.60 -13.54 -18.27
CA GLU A 300 14.82 -12.80 -18.62
C GLU A 300 14.51 -11.37 -19.10
N ASN A 301 13.42 -11.15 -19.84
CA ASN A 301 12.97 -9.81 -20.23
C ASN A 301 12.66 -8.95 -18.98
N THR A 302 11.99 -9.52 -17.97
CA THR A 302 11.76 -8.83 -16.71
C THR A 302 13.07 -8.51 -15.98
N TYR A 303 14.00 -9.48 -15.92
CA TYR A 303 15.31 -9.28 -15.30
C TYR A 303 16.10 -8.15 -15.96
N LYS A 304 16.14 -8.12 -17.32
CA LYS A 304 16.81 -7.07 -18.10
C LYS A 304 16.21 -5.70 -17.86
N LEU A 305 14.86 -5.58 -17.93
CA LEU A 305 14.17 -4.31 -17.70
C LEU A 305 14.55 -3.72 -16.34
N LEU A 306 14.51 -4.51 -15.28
CA LEU A 306 14.85 -4.05 -13.93
C LEU A 306 16.31 -3.60 -13.81
N ARG A 307 17.25 -4.38 -14.40
CA ARG A 307 18.68 -4.09 -14.37
C ARG A 307 19.03 -2.83 -15.16
N GLU A 308 18.50 -2.67 -16.37
CA GLU A 308 18.81 -1.57 -17.27
C GLU A 308 18.25 -0.24 -16.79
N ASN A 309 17.07 -0.26 -16.16
CA ASN A 309 16.46 0.94 -15.58
C ASN A 309 16.95 1.24 -14.14
N GLU A 310 17.79 0.38 -13.55
CA GLU A 310 18.29 0.50 -12.17
C GLU A 310 17.15 0.56 -11.13
N ILE A 311 16.12 -0.26 -11.30
CA ILE A 311 15.00 -0.34 -10.37
C ILE A 311 15.44 -1.15 -9.15
N SER A 312 15.59 -0.49 -7.99
CA SER A 312 16.34 -1.02 -6.85
C SER A 312 15.48 -1.55 -5.70
N HIS A 313 14.40 -0.86 -5.36
CA HIS A 313 13.51 -1.26 -4.27
C HIS A 313 12.44 -2.22 -4.80
N LEU A 314 12.79 -3.50 -4.92
CA LEU A 314 11.92 -4.51 -5.51
C LEU A 314 11.05 -5.20 -4.46
N HIS A 315 9.74 -5.08 -4.61
CA HIS A 315 8.78 -5.93 -3.94
C HIS A 315 8.44 -7.12 -4.83
N ILE A 316 9.00 -8.27 -4.53
CA ILE A 316 8.84 -9.49 -5.33
C ILE A 316 7.76 -10.38 -4.74
N PHE A 317 6.66 -10.53 -5.49
CA PHE A 317 5.52 -11.38 -5.16
C PHE A 317 5.61 -12.69 -5.95
N PRO A 318 5.89 -13.84 -5.29
CA PRO A 318 5.65 -15.13 -5.93
C PRO A 318 4.20 -15.22 -6.35
N PHE A 319 3.92 -15.57 -7.60
CA PHE A 319 2.54 -15.68 -8.07
C PHE A 319 1.72 -16.59 -7.16
N SER A 320 0.55 -16.11 -6.77
CA SER A 320 -0.38 -16.80 -5.89
C SER A 320 -1.77 -16.80 -6.53
N PRO A 321 -2.25 -17.94 -7.05
CA PRO A 321 -3.55 -18.00 -7.68
C PRO A 321 -4.67 -17.66 -6.69
N LYS A 322 -5.58 -16.79 -7.11
CA LYS A 322 -6.75 -16.40 -6.33
C LYS A 322 -8.00 -16.94 -7.00
N ASN A 323 -8.83 -17.61 -6.22
CA ASN A 323 -10.11 -18.12 -6.71
C ASN A 323 -10.89 -16.99 -7.40
N ASN A 324 -11.62 -17.32 -8.45
CA ASN A 324 -12.41 -16.40 -9.27
C ASN A 324 -11.61 -15.39 -10.11
N THR A 325 -10.27 -15.44 -10.10
CA THR A 325 -9.47 -14.64 -11.04
C THR A 325 -9.18 -15.40 -12.35
N PRO A 326 -9.14 -14.71 -13.52
CA PRO A 326 -8.79 -15.37 -14.78
C PRO A 326 -7.43 -16.08 -14.73
N ALA A 327 -6.43 -15.50 -14.09
CA ALA A 327 -5.09 -16.09 -14.00
C ALA A 327 -5.04 -17.39 -13.22
N SER A 328 -6.00 -17.67 -12.31
CA SER A 328 -6.05 -18.94 -11.60
C SER A 328 -6.41 -20.13 -12.51
N ARG A 329 -7.05 -19.85 -13.64
CA ARG A 329 -7.48 -20.86 -14.65
C ARG A 329 -6.47 -21.06 -15.77
N MET A 330 -5.42 -20.23 -15.84
CA MET A 330 -4.34 -20.38 -16.82
C MET A 330 -3.39 -21.52 -16.44
N PRO A 331 -2.62 -22.10 -17.39
CA PRO A 331 -1.58 -23.10 -17.10
C PRO A 331 -0.57 -22.58 -16.07
N GLN A 332 -0.52 -23.23 -14.91
CA GLN A 332 0.31 -22.80 -13.78
C GLN A 332 1.76 -23.25 -13.92
N ILE A 333 2.69 -22.46 -13.43
CA ILE A 333 4.11 -22.80 -13.31
C ILE A 333 4.36 -23.53 -11.98
N SER A 334 5.32 -24.44 -11.97
CA SER A 334 5.67 -25.17 -10.75
C SER A 334 6.13 -24.23 -9.62
N LYS A 335 5.74 -24.53 -8.40
CA LYS A 335 6.11 -23.73 -7.21
C LYS A 335 7.63 -23.61 -7.04
N SER A 336 8.40 -24.61 -7.47
CA SER A 336 9.88 -24.59 -7.42
C SER A 336 10.45 -23.51 -8.35
N ILE A 337 9.96 -23.41 -9.59
CA ILE A 337 10.36 -22.36 -10.54
C ILE A 337 9.97 -20.98 -10.02
N ILE A 338 8.72 -20.81 -9.54
CA ILE A 338 8.26 -19.54 -8.96
C ILE A 338 9.20 -19.07 -7.84
N LYS A 339 9.53 -19.96 -6.89
CA LYS A 339 10.44 -19.66 -5.76
C LYS A 339 11.85 -19.31 -6.26
N LYS A 340 12.38 -20.05 -7.24
CA LYS A 340 13.70 -19.79 -7.85
C LYS A 340 13.73 -18.40 -8.49
N ARG A 341 12.75 -18.06 -9.33
CA ARG A 341 12.65 -16.75 -10.00
C ARG A 341 12.52 -15.62 -8.99
N ALA A 342 11.65 -15.76 -7.98
CA ALA A 342 11.51 -14.77 -6.93
C ALA A 342 12.82 -14.54 -6.15
N LYS A 343 13.61 -15.59 -5.87
CA LYS A 343 14.92 -15.47 -5.23
C LYS A 343 15.90 -14.70 -6.11
N ILE A 344 15.97 -15.02 -7.42
CA ILE A 344 16.85 -14.33 -8.38
C ILE A 344 16.55 -12.83 -8.42
N LEU A 345 15.26 -12.44 -8.52
CA LEU A 345 14.87 -11.04 -8.55
C LEU A 345 15.17 -10.29 -7.25
N ARG A 346 15.04 -10.93 -6.09
CA ARG A 346 15.43 -10.31 -4.81
C ARG A 346 16.92 -10.02 -4.76
N VAL A 347 17.75 -10.99 -5.16
CA VAL A 347 19.21 -10.79 -5.24
C VAL A 347 19.55 -9.67 -6.22
N LEU A 348 18.88 -9.62 -7.38
CA LEU A 348 19.06 -8.53 -8.35
C LEU A 348 18.74 -7.17 -7.69
N GLY A 349 17.62 -7.06 -6.99
CA GLY A 349 17.22 -5.82 -6.29
C GLY A 349 18.29 -5.36 -5.29
N GLU A 350 18.84 -6.27 -4.49
CA GLU A 350 19.93 -5.95 -3.55
C GLU A 350 21.20 -5.45 -4.25
N LEU A 351 21.58 -6.07 -5.37
CA LEU A 351 22.72 -5.64 -6.18
C LEU A 351 22.52 -4.25 -6.79
N ILE A 352 21.32 -4.00 -7.35
CA ILE A 352 20.98 -2.69 -7.92
C ILE A 352 20.93 -1.65 -6.81
N LEU A 353 20.33 -1.95 -5.66
CA LEU A 353 20.27 -1.02 -4.53
C LEU A 353 21.67 -0.62 -4.04
N LYS A 354 22.60 -1.57 -3.95
CA LYS A 354 24.00 -1.29 -3.62
C LYS A 354 24.65 -0.33 -4.64
N LYS A 355 24.42 -0.57 -5.94
CA LYS A 355 24.90 0.31 -7.02
C LYS A 355 24.26 1.69 -6.96
N VAL A 356 22.94 1.79 -6.75
CA VAL A 356 22.23 3.08 -6.61
C VAL A 356 22.77 3.86 -5.42
N LYS A 357 22.92 3.22 -4.26
CA LYS A 357 23.49 3.86 -3.06
C LYS A 357 24.87 4.49 -3.31
N SER A 358 25.73 3.82 -4.07
CA SER A 358 27.08 4.35 -4.37
C SER A 358 27.09 5.54 -5.34
N LYS A 359 26.00 5.74 -6.10
CA LYS A 359 25.85 6.85 -7.06
C LYS A 359 25.22 8.10 -6.44
N LEU A 360 24.44 7.93 -5.38
CA LEU A 360 23.74 9.04 -4.75
C LEU A 360 24.73 9.91 -3.97
N SER A 361 24.69 11.21 -4.21
CA SER A 361 25.58 12.19 -3.57
C SER A 361 25.28 12.39 -2.09
N LEU A 362 26.29 12.83 -1.36
CA LEU A 362 26.18 13.35 0.00
C LEU A 362 26.07 14.89 -0.03
N PRO A 363 25.49 15.56 0.99
CA PRO A 363 24.89 14.97 2.19
C PRO A 363 23.50 14.39 1.94
N ARG A 364 23.10 13.41 2.75
CA ARG A 364 21.75 12.86 2.75
C ARG A 364 20.93 13.38 3.91
N GLU A 365 19.68 13.70 3.67
CA GLU A 365 18.74 14.15 4.69
C GLU A 365 17.89 12.97 5.16
N ILE A 366 18.11 12.53 6.39
CA ILE A 366 17.45 11.38 7.00
C ILE A 366 16.39 11.89 7.97
N LEU A 367 15.11 11.55 7.74
CA LEU A 367 14.06 11.75 8.72
C LEU A 367 14.14 10.65 9.77
N ILE A 368 14.39 11.02 11.03
CA ILE A 368 14.49 10.08 12.14
C ILE A 368 13.09 9.69 12.62
N GLU A 369 12.81 8.40 12.57
CA GLU A 369 11.50 7.84 12.92
C GLU A 369 11.52 7.03 14.22
N GLU A 370 12.69 6.54 14.61
CA GLU A 370 12.84 5.65 15.77
C GLU A 370 14.19 5.87 16.44
N LEU A 371 14.20 5.81 17.77
CA LEU A 371 15.42 5.77 18.57
C LEU A 371 15.48 4.43 19.31
N ASN A 372 16.57 3.69 19.11
CA ASN A 372 16.75 2.41 19.76
C ASN A 372 18.18 2.29 20.30
N SER A 373 18.34 2.26 21.63
CA SER A 373 19.62 2.04 22.33
C SER A 373 20.78 2.90 21.80
N GLY A 374 20.55 4.20 21.57
CA GLY A 374 21.57 5.14 21.08
C GLY A 374 21.78 5.10 19.55
N ILE A 375 20.94 4.39 18.83
CA ILE A 375 20.93 4.35 17.37
C ILE A 375 19.68 5.07 16.88
N ALA A 376 19.87 6.12 16.08
CA ALA A 376 18.79 6.77 15.35
C ALA A 376 18.50 5.99 14.05
N ILE A 377 17.25 5.66 13.82
CA ILE A 377 16.79 4.93 12.65
C ILE A 377 15.84 5.82 11.85
N GLY A 378 16.09 5.94 10.55
CA GLY A 378 15.27 6.76 9.68
C GLY A 378 15.45 6.42 8.21
N TYR A 379 14.77 7.19 7.36
CA TYR A 379 14.84 7.02 5.90
C TYR A 379 15.27 8.34 5.24
N ASP A 380 16.17 8.22 4.27
CA ASP A 380 16.58 9.37 3.45
C ASP A 380 15.53 9.70 2.36
N GLN A 381 15.85 10.70 1.55
CA GLN A 381 14.98 11.17 0.46
C GLN A 381 14.66 10.05 -0.55
N ASN A 382 15.60 9.13 -0.80
CA ASN A 382 15.47 8.01 -1.74
C ASN A 382 14.87 6.75 -1.11
N TYR A 383 14.27 6.85 0.08
CA TYR A 383 13.65 5.75 0.83
C TYR A 383 14.66 4.67 1.26
N ILE A 384 15.93 5.05 1.45
CA ILE A 384 16.96 4.17 1.96
C ILE A 384 16.98 4.25 3.49
N LYS A 385 16.91 3.08 4.13
CA LYS A 385 16.98 2.98 5.59
C LYS A 385 18.40 3.19 6.08
N HIS A 386 18.56 4.07 7.06
CA HIS A 386 19.79 4.34 7.75
C HIS A 386 19.70 3.99 9.23
N LYS A 387 20.84 3.56 9.79
CA LYS A 387 21.07 3.38 11.23
C LYS A 387 22.29 4.20 11.59
N VAL A 388 22.10 5.28 12.31
CA VAL A 388 23.16 6.23 12.63
C VAL A 388 23.39 6.21 14.15
N PRO A 389 24.61 5.96 14.63
CA PRO A 389 24.93 6.09 16.06
C PRO A 389 24.83 7.58 16.44
N LEU A 390 23.74 7.98 17.04
CA LEU A 390 23.49 9.36 17.49
C LEU A 390 22.77 9.34 18.83
N VAL A 391 23.33 10.07 19.80
CA VAL A 391 22.74 10.29 21.10
C VAL A 391 22.13 11.70 21.13
N GLY A 392 20.89 11.83 21.58
CA GLY A 392 20.27 13.14 21.82
C GLY A 392 19.54 13.77 20.63
N VAL A 393 19.41 13.09 19.49
CA VAL A 393 18.59 13.57 18.37
C VAL A 393 17.15 13.11 18.57
N PRO A 394 16.15 14.00 18.66
CA PRO A 394 14.76 13.59 18.83
C PRO A 394 14.18 12.92 17.56
N VAL A 395 13.17 12.08 17.76
CA VAL A 395 12.33 11.58 16.66
C VAL A 395 11.66 12.78 15.98
N GLY A 396 11.66 12.79 14.65
CA GLY A 396 11.09 13.86 13.84
C GLY A 396 12.10 14.89 13.35
N GLU A 397 13.35 14.83 13.78
CA GLU A 397 14.39 15.64 13.16
C GLU A 397 14.85 15.07 11.82
N VAL A 398 15.22 15.98 10.93
CA VAL A 398 15.93 15.70 9.68
C VAL A 398 17.40 15.98 9.89
N ILE A 399 18.21 14.94 9.91
CA ILE A 399 19.66 15.05 10.04
C ILE A 399 20.34 14.94 8.68
N ARG A 400 21.49 15.62 8.53
CA ARG A 400 22.36 15.48 7.35
C ARG A 400 23.57 14.61 7.67
N VAL A 401 23.78 13.57 6.85
CA VAL A 401 24.91 12.64 6.96
C VAL A 401 25.64 12.47 5.64
#